data_6181e8ac2bd7cafc026cd224020b8390
#
_entry.id   6181e8ac2bd7cafc026cd224020b8390
#
_cell.length_a   1.000
_cell.length_b   1.000
_cell.length_c   1.000
_cell.angle_alpha   90.00
_cell.angle_beta   90.00
_cell.angle_gamma   90.00
#
_symmetry.space_group_name_H-M   'P 1'
#
loop_
_entity.id
_entity.type
_entity.pdbx_description
1 polymer ?
#
loop_
_entity_poly.entity_id
_entity_poly.type
_entity_poly.pdbx_seq_one_letter_code
_entity_poly.pdbx_strand_id
1 'polypeptide(L)'
;MRKIFLLMLGVIFMLTTTVDAKSIRTPAGNMPRVQWAVVESTNGTMPQMIEIGARVLAPTTAKESGTYALYGVIEKNNPNLMRLLEIYESDEAYRIHSTSLAFQQYRAERLPILAGLKLLPVNGIVLEQKNNGVGKIVQTSRFEIEPANLAKFQQIISAEAIRAVREDSGVMGAFVTAEQPRPNFLHTMIIFSDDKAAQKYFSSTAYKNFRKQVESLIKDELTIDYQPTNIQLSEKF
;
A
#
# COMPACT_ATOMS: atom_id res chain seq x y z
N MET A 1 25.64 54.04 36.91
CA MET A 1 25.99 52.74 36.33
C MET A 1 24.70 52.07 35.84
N ARG A 2 24.42 52.17 34.55
CA ARG A 2 23.25 51.55 33.92
C ARG A 2 23.63 50.14 33.41
N LYS A 3 23.01 49.08 33.96
CA LYS A 3 23.16 47.72 33.50
C LYS A 3 22.26 47.53 32.27
N ILE A 4 22.85 47.30 31.11
CA ILE A 4 22.17 46.92 29.89
C ILE A 4 21.95 45.39 29.96
N PHE A 5 20.69 44.94 30.01
CA PHE A 5 20.33 43.54 29.87
C PHE A 5 20.17 43.24 28.38
N LEU A 6 21.07 42.44 27.84
CA LEU A 6 21.00 41.93 26.46
C LEU A 6 20.08 40.70 26.45
N LEU A 7 18.89 40.86 25.89
CA LEU A 7 17.97 39.73 25.66
C LEU A 7 18.47 39.01 24.39
N MET A 8 19.06 37.83 24.55
CA MET A 8 19.29 36.92 23.42
C MET A 8 17.97 36.25 23.03
N LEU A 9 17.39 36.67 21.91
CA LEU A 9 16.29 35.96 21.25
C LEU A 9 16.88 34.74 20.54
N GLY A 10 16.74 33.56 21.15
CA GLY A 10 17.07 32.28 20.52
C GLY A 10 16.03 31.97 19.45
N VAL A 11 16.39 32.12 18.18
CA VAL A 11 15.60 31.63 17.07
C VAL A 11 15.75 30.11 17.03
N ILE A 12 14.73 29.38 17.51
CA ILE A 12 14.65 27.95 17.35
C ILE A 12 14.28 27.70 15.88
N PHE A 13 15.27 27.35 15.07
CA PHE A 13 15.04 26.76 13.76
C PHE A 13 14.44 25.37 13.98
N MET A 14 13.11 25.24 13.89
CA MET A 14 12.49 23.95 13.70
C MET A 14 12.91 23.46 12.31
N LEU A 15 13.87 22.55 12.25
CA LEU A 15 14.13 21.72 11.09
C LEU A 15 12.87 20.88 10.84
N THR A 16 11.99 21.37 10.00
CA THR A 16 10.94 20.53 9.41
C THR A 16 11.66 19.57 8.48
N THR A 17 11.92 18.35 8.94
CA THR A 17 12.29 17.25 8.06
C THR A 17 11.15 17.07 7.09
N THR A 18 11.30 17.57 5.87
CA THR A 18 10.38 17.27 4.77
C THR A 18 10.44 15.76 4.57
N VAL A 19 9.37 15.09 4.93
CA VAL A 19 9.22 13.66 4.67
C VAL A 19 9.10 13.53 3.16
N ASP A 20 10.04 12.84 2.54
CA ASP A 20 10.08 12.64 1.09
C ASP A 20 8.99 11.64 0.66
N ALA A 21 7.77 12.13 0.57
CA ALA A 21 6.61 11.38 0.13
C ALA A 21 6.45 11.54 -1.39
N LYS A 22 6.30 10.44 -2.11
CA LYS A 22 6.20 10.40 -3.57
C LYS A 22 4.91 9.73 -4.01
N SER A 23 4.32 10.29 -5.08
CA SER A 23 3.25 9.62 -5.82
C SER A 23 3.86 8.68 -6.85
N ILE A 24 3.43 7.42 -6.86
CA ILE A 24 3.83 6.46 -7.89
C ILE A 24 3.14 6.83 -9.20
N ARG A 25 3.94 7.15 -10.23
CA ARG A 25 3.47 7.49 -11.57
C ARG A 25 4.41 6.84 -12.61
N THR A 26 3.89 6.65 -13.83
CA THR A 26 4.74 6.30 -14.97
C THR A 26 5.66 7.48 -15.33
N PRO A 27 6.72 7.28 -16.12
CA PRO A 27 7.57 8.39 -16.59
C PRO A 27 6.80 9.49 -17.32
N ALA A 28 5.66 9.15 -17.94
CA ALA A 28 4.77 10.11 -18.60
C ALA A 28 3.79 10.81 -17.62
N GLY A 29 3.87 10.54 -16.31
CA GLY A 29 2.99 11.12 -15.30
C GLY A 29 1.62 10.43 -15.13
N ASN A 30 1.35 9.37 -15.88
CA ASN A 30 0.09 8.63 -15.82
C ASN A 30 0.03 7.70 -14.59
N MET A 31 -1.20 7.26 -14.24
CA MET A 31 -1.36 6.14 -13.32
C MET A 31 -0.78 4.87 -13.92
N PRO A 32 0.03 4.11 -13.15
CA PRO A 32 0.55 2.83 -13.60
C PRO A 32 -0.55 1.76 -13.61
N ARG A 33 -0.24 0.59 -14.18
CA ARG A 33 -1.07 -0.59 -14.08
C ARG A 33 -1.03 -1.14 -12.64
N VAL A 34 -2.21 -1.39 -12.08
CA VAL A 34 -2.35 -1.91 -10.71
C VAL A 34 -3.27 -3.12 -10.70
N GLN A 35 -2.94 -4.10 -9.87
CA GLN A 35 -3.83 -5.23 -9.57
C GLN A 35 -3.62 -5.71 -8.15
N TRP A 36 -4.63 -6.42 -7.64
CA TRP A 36 -4.48 -7.27 -6.47
C TRP A 36 -4.37 -8.73 -6.91
N ALA A 37 -3.43 -9.45 -6.33
CA ALA A 37 -3.40 -10.91 -6.39
C ALA A 37 -3.78 -11.45 -5.00
N VAL A 38 -4.77 -12.35 -4.97
CA VAL A 38 -5.17 -13.08 -3.77
C VAL A 38 -4.70 -14.50 -3.94
N VAL A 39 -3.75 -14.91 -3.12
CA VAL A 39 -3.09 -16.21 -3.17
C VAL A 39 -3.46 -16.99 -1.93
N GLU A 40 -4.07 -18.16 -2.11
CA GLU A 40 -4.38 -19.08 -1.04
C GLU A 40 -3.44 -20.29 -1.12
N SER A 41 -2.76 -20.59 -0.03
CA SER A 41 -1.95 -21.79 0.07
C SER A 41 -2.72 -22.94 0.70
N THR A 42 -2.31 -24.16 0.43
CA THR A 42 -2.79 -25.33 1.21
C THR A 42 -2.41 -25.14 2.68
N ASN A 43 -3.16 -25.76 3.57
CA ASN A 43 -3.05 -25.51 5.01
C ASN A 43 -1.60 -25.63 5.55
N GLY A 44 -1.12 -24.58 6.19
CA GLY A 44 0.20 -24.52 6.82
C GLY A 44 1.38 -24.31 5.85
N THR A 45 1.14 -24.16 4.54
CA THR A 45 2.24 -24.06 3.55
C THR A 45 2.56 -22.62 3.11
N MET A 46 1.91 -21.61 3.67
CA MET A 46 2.18 -20.19 3.35
C MET A 46 3.65 -19.80 3.61
N PRO A 47 4.33 -20.26 4.70
CA PRO A 47 5.77 -19.96 4.88
C PRO A 47 6.64 -20.48 3.73
N GLN A 48 6.32 -21.67 3.18
CA GLN A 48 6.99 -22.21 2.01
C GLN A 48 6.68 -21.40 0.75
N MET A 49 5.44 -20.95 0.57
CA MET A 49 5.03 -20.07 -0.53
C MET A 49 5.86 -18.77 -0.54
N ILE A 50 6.04 -18.16 0.64
CA ILE A 50 6.84 -16.94 0.82
C ILE A 50 8.32 -17.22 0.52
N GLU A 51 8.86 -18.32 1.02
CA GLU A 51 10.26 -18.71 0.78
C GLU A 51 10.54 -18.89 -0.71
N ILE A 52 9.67 -19.59 -1.44
CA ILE A 52 9.78 -19.74 -2.90
C ILE A 52 9.77 -18.36 -3.58
N GLY A 53 8.84 -17.50 -3.20
CA GLY A 53 8.76 -16.14 -3.75
C GLY A 53 10.03 -15.32 -3.50
N ALA A 54 10.54 -15.35 -2.29
CA ALA A 54 11.76 -14.63 -1.90
C ALA A 54 13.01 -15.15 -2.61
N ARG A 55 13.14 -16.46 -2.78
CA ARG A 55 14.32 -17.09 -3.38
C ARG A 55 14.32 -17.03 -4.89
N VAL A 56 13.16 -17.32 -5.51
CA VAL A 56 13.08 -17.51 -6.97
C VAL A 56 12.69 -16.21 -7.67
N LEU A 57 11.68 -15.51 -7.17
CA LEU A 57 11.04 -14.40 -7.88
C LEU A 57 11.66 -13.04 -7.51
N ALA A 58 11.81 -12.75 -6.23
CA ALA A 58 12.20 -11.42 -5.76
C ALA A 58 13.53 -10.91 -6.35
N PRO A 59 14.62 -11.70 -6.46
CA PRO A 59 15.89 -11.21 -7.00
C PRO A 59 15.83 -10.79 -8.47
N THR A 60 14.95 -11.43 -9.26
CA THR A 60 14.73 -11.07 -10.67
C THR A 60 13.80 -9.87 -10.77
N THR A 61 12.70 -9.89 -10.03
CA THR A 61 11.71 -8.81 -9.99
C THR A 61 12.34 -7.49 -9.56
N ALA A 62 13.27 -7.50 -8.62
CA ALA A 62 14.02 -6.31 -8.19
C ALA A 62 14.81 -5.64 -9.33
N LYS A 63 15.17 -6.39 -10.39
CA LYS A 63 15.91 -5.90 -11.57
C LYS A 63 15.00 -5.46 -12.71
N GLU A 64 13.72 -5.79 -12.68
CA GLU A 64 12.75 -5.42 -13.71
C GLU A 64 12.38 -3.94 -13.58
N SER A 65 12.82 -3.09 -14.50
CA SER A 65 12.60 -1.65 -14.43
C SER A 65 11.12 -1.25 -14.39
N GLY A 66 10.27 -2.02 -15.07
CA GLY A 66 8.83 -1.75 -15.16
C GLY A 66 8.00 -2.38 -14.03
N THR A 67 8.59 -3.16 -13.11
CA THR A 67 7.89 -3.65 -11.90
C THR A 67 8.16 -2.66 -10.78
N TYR A 68 7.17 -1.83 -10.46
CA TYR A 68 7.34 -0.70 -9.55
C TYR A 68 7.26 -1.09 -8.09
N ALA A 69 6.23 -1.83 -7.70
CA ALA A 69 6.07 -2.29 -6.33
C ALA A 69 5.31 -3.60 -6.25
N LEU A 70 5.68 -4.43 -5.29
CA LEU A 70 4.96 -5.62 -4.87
C LEU A 70 4.89 -5.61 -3.34
N TYR A 71 3.67 -5.50 -2.79
CA TYR A 71 3.44 -5.55 -1.35
C TYR A 71 2.64 -6.79 -1.01
N GLY A 72 3.31 -7.82 -0.51
CA GLY A 72 2.68 -9.05 -0.05
C GLY A 72 2.35 -8.99 1.43
N VAL A 73 1.09 -9.25 1.79
CA VAL A 73 0.60 -9.23 3.17
C VAL A 73 -0.19 -10.49 3.47
N ILE A 74 0.04 -11.08 4.65
CA ILE A 74 -0.71 -12.26 5.13
C ILE A 74 -1.84 -11.76 6.03
N GLU A 75 -3.04 -12.29 5.81
CA GLU A 75 -4.19 -11.95 6.62
C GLU A 75 -4.02 -12.51 8.04
N LYS A 76 -4.19 -11.65 9.06
CA LYS A 76 -3.92 -11.99 10.46
C LYS A 76 -4.76 -13.17 10.97
N ASN A 77 -6.00 -13.26 10.53
CA ASN A 77 -6.96 -14.27 10.94
C ASN A 77 -7.06 -15.47 9.96
N ASN A 78 -6.32 -15.40 8.84
CA ASN A 78 -6.22 -16.48 7.87
C ASN A 78 -4.77 -16.60 7.35
N PRO A 79 -3.89 -17.32 8.06
CA PRO A 79 -2.48 -17.41 7.70
C PRO A 79 -2.20 -18.13 6.38
N ASN A 80 -3.21 -18.75 5.77
CA ASN A 80 -3.11 -19.38 4.44
C ASN A 80 -3.45 -18.41 3.30
N LEU A 81 -3.88 -17.17 3.62
CA LEU A 81 -4.27 -16.18 2.63
C LEU A 81 -3.27 -15.03 2.59
N MET A 82 -2.68 -14.82 1.42
CA MET A 82 -1.82 -13.69 1.11
C MET A 82 -2.48 -12.80 0.05
N ARG A 83 -2.42 -11.50 0.26
CA ARG A 83 -2.81 -10.51 -0.73
C ARG A 83 -1.59 -9.74 -1.18
N LEU A 84 -1.44 -9.55 -2.48
CA LEU A 84 -0.39 -8.73 -3.05
C LEU A 84 -1.02 -7.55 -3.77
N LEU A 85 -0.57 -6.34 -3.43
CA LEU A 85 -0.76 -5.17 -4.26
C LEU A 85 0.43 -5.10 -5.22
N GLU A 86 0.16 -5.16 -6.50
CA GLU A 86 1.14 -5.20 -7.56
C GLU A 86 1.01 -3.94 -8.43
N ILE A 87 2.11 -3.23 -8.63
CA ILE A 87 2.16 -1.99 -9.41
C ILE A 87 3.22 -2.12 -10.49
N TYR A 88 2.80 -2.01 -11.73
CA TYR A 88 3.64 -2.11 -12.93
C TYR A 88 3.52 -0.83 -13.76
N GLU A 89 4.59 -0.44 -14.44
CA GLU A 89 4.59 0.70 -15.35
C GLU A 89 3.47 0.61 -16.40
N SER A 90 3.26 -0.60 -16.97
CA SER A 90 2.33 -0.84 -18.06
C SER A 90 1.91 -2.31 -18.16
N ASP A 91 0.98 -2.63 -19.04
CA ASP A 91 0.62 -4.01 -19.39
C ASP A 91 1.81 -4.78 -19.96
N GLU A 92 2.69 -4.12 -20.70
CA GLU A 92 3.90 -4.72 -21.22
C GLU A 92 4.89 -5.06 -20.10
N ALA A 93 5.07 -4.18 -19.11
CA ALA A 93 5.88 -4.46 -17.93
C ALA A 93 5.35 -5.68 -17.15
N TYR A 94 4.04 -5.77 -16.97
CA TYR A 94 3.41 -6.96 -16.38
C TYR A 94 3.64 -8.21 -17.23
N ARG A 95 3.53 -8.12 -18.55
CA ARG A 95 3.79 -9.24 -19.45
C ARG A 95 5.24 -9.73 -19.32
N ILE A 96 6.22 -8.83 -19.31
CA ILE A 96 7.63 -9.17 -19.09
C ILE A 96 7.81 -9.90 -17.77
N HIS A 97 7.26 -9.36 -16.66
CA HIS A 97 7.30 -10.00 -15.36
C HIS A 97 6.69 -11.41 -15.38
N SER A 98 5.45 -11.53 -15.84
CA SER A 98 4.66 -12.77 -15.77
C SER A 98 5.13 -13.87 -16.75
N THR A 99 5.94 -13.53 -17.74
CA THR A 99 6.55 -14.48 -18.71
C THR A 99 8.03 -14.73 -18.44
N SER A 100 8.64 -14.09 -17.46
CA SER A 100 10.05 -14.28 -17.10
C SER A 100 10.32 -15.73 -16.66
N LEU A 101 11.54 -16.21 -16.88
CA LEU A 101 11.95 -17.55 -16.43
C LEU A 101 11.79 -17.71 -14.92
N ALA A 102 12.10 -16.67 -14.16
CA ALA A 102 11.93 -16.68 -12.71
C ALA A 102 10.45 -16.83 -12.30
N PHE A 103 9.54 -16.14 -13.00
CA PHE A 103 8.10 -16.28 -12.74
C PHE A 103 7.58 -17.67 -13.12
N GLN A 104 8.05 -18.24 -14.24
CA GLN A 104 7.70 -19.61 -14.63
C GLN A 104 8.19 -20.63 -13.60
N GLN A 105 9.43 -20.50 -13.10
CA GLN A 105 9.97 -21.34 -12.05
C GLN A 105 9.16 -21.18 -10.75
N TYR A 106 8.87 -19.94 -10.33
CA TYR A 106 8.03 -19.64 -9.18
C TYR A 106 6.66 -20.32 -9.28
N ARG A 107 6.03 -20.25 -10.46
CA ARG A 107 4.73 -20.91 -10.71
C ARG A 107 4.83 -22.44 -10.57
N ALA A 108 5.87 -23.04 -11.13
CA ALA A 108 6.09 -24.49 -11.07
C ALA A 108 6.31 -24.96 -9.62
N GLU A 109 7.17 -24.27 -8.87
CA GLU A 109 7.51 -24.67 -7.51
C GLU A 109 6.34 -24.48 -6.51
N ARG A 110 5.53 -23.42 -6.69
CA ARG A 110 4.38 -23.18 -5.80
C ARG A 110 3.15 -24.01 -6.12
N LEU A 111 3.07 -24.61 -7.33
CA LEU A 111 1.87 -25.30 -7.80
C LEU A 111 1.36 -26.40 -6.82
N PRO A 112 2.23 -27.22 -6.21
CA PRO A 112 1.79 -28.27 -5.28
C PRO A 112 1.16 -27.73 -3.97
N ILE A 113 1.45 -26.48 -3.62
CA ILE A 113 0.99 -25.85 -2.37
C ILE A 113 0.00 -24.72 -2.62
N LEU A 114 -0.41 -24.49 -3.87
CA LEU A 114 -1.38 -23.47 -4.25
C LEU A 114 -2.79 -24.04 -4.16
N ALA A 115 -3.61 -23.50 -3.24
CA ALA A 115 -5.03 -23.83 -3.13
C ALA A 115 -5.91 -22.92 -3.99
N GLY A 116 -5.56 -21.65 -4.14
CA GLY A 116 -6.33 -20.69 -4.93
C GLY A 116 -5.50 -19.49 -5.39
N LEU A 117 -5.90 -18.94 -6.54
CA LEU A 117 -5.35 -17.71 -7.09
C LEU A 117 -6.45 -16.89 -7.75
N LYS A 118 -6.60 -15.64 -7.32
CA LYS A 118 -7.50 -14.68 -7.96
C LYS A 118 -6.72 -13.40 -8.27
N LEU A 119 -6.78 -12.95 -9.52
CA LEU A 119 -6.29 -11.64 -9.92
C LEU A 119 -7.47 -10.68 -10.02
N LEU A 120 -7.33 -9.52 -9.42
CA LEU A 120 -8.34 -8.47 -9.41
C LEU A 120 -7.73 -7.20 -10.05
N PRO A 121 -8.04 -6.92 -11.31
CA PRO A 121 -7.59 -5.70 -11.96
C PRO A 121 -8.29 -4.48 -11.33
N VAL A 122 -7.51 -3.47 -11.00
CA VAL A 122 -7.98 -2.24 -10.38
C VAL A 122 -7.40 -1.00 -11.05
N ASN A 123 -8.07 0.13 -10.91
CA ASN A 123 -7.54 1.44 -11.25
C ASN A 123 -6.92 2.06 -9.99
N GLY A 124 -5.69 2.55 -10.09
CA GLY A 124 -5.09 3.37 -9.04
C GLY A 124 -5.81 4.71 -8.92
N ILE A 125 -6.13 5.12 -7.69
CA ILE A 125 -6.68 6.45 -7.38
C ILE A 125 -5.61 7.27 -6.66
N VAL A 126 -5.06 6.72 -5.58
CA VAL A 126 -3.92 7.27 -4.84
C VAL A 126 -2.89 6.17 -4.67
N LEU A 127 -1.65 6.47 -5.01
CA LEU A 127 -0.51 5.58 -4.83
C LEU A 127 0.62 6.42 -4.23
N GLU A 128 0.55 6.69 -2.93
CA GLU A 128 1.51 7.54 -2.22
C GLU A 128 2.39 6.70 -1.29
N GLN A 129 3.69 6.98 -1.27
CA GLN A 129 4.61 6.34 -0.32
C GLN A 129 5.76 7.24 0.06
N LYS A 130 6.36 6.97 1.21
CA LYS A 130 7.68 7.43 1.61
C LYS A 130 8.73 6.49 1.03
N ASN A 131 10.01 6.85 1.22
CA ASN A 131 11.14 6.02 0.80
C ASN A 131 10.87 4.54 1.06
N ASN A 132 10.81 3.76 0.01
CA ASN A 132 10.58 2.32 -0.04
C ASN A 132 9.20 1.84 0.46
N GLY A 133 8.38 2.69 1.08
CA GLY A 133 7.04 2.33 1.56
C GLY A 133 6.99 1.11 2.50
N VAL A 134 8.13 0.74 3.09
CA VAL A 134 8.28 -0.47 3.92
C VAL A 134 7.83 -0.20 5.35
N GLY A 135 7.05 -1.11 5.91
CA GLY A 135 6.57 -1.02 7.28
C GLY A 135 6.28 -2.38 7.90
N LYS A 136 5.93 -2.37 9.18
CA LYS A 136 5.68 -3.60 9.95
C LYS A 136 4.21 -3.93 10.08
N ILE A 137 3.35 -2.93 10.02
CA ILE A 137 1.90 -3.09 10.18
C ILE A 137 1.20 -2.61 8.92
N VAL A 138 0.29 -3.41 8.43
CA VAL A 138 -0.53 -3.09 7.27
C VAL A 138 -1.99 -3.26 7.64
N GLN A 139 -2.81 -2.27 7.28
CA GLN A 139 -4.25 -2.40 7.31
C GLN A 139 -4.81 -2.24 5.91
N THR A 140 -5.73 -3.11 5.53
CA THR A 140 -6.50 -2.95 4.30
C THR A 140 -7.97 -2.83 4.61
N SER A 141 -8.68 -2.09 3.78
CA SER A 141 -10.15 -2.01 3.84
C SER A 141 -10.73 -2.16 2.44
N ARG A 142 -11.89 -2.78 2.37
CA ARG A 142 -12.75 -2.76 1.19
C ARG A 142 -14.00 -1.96 1.52
N PHE A 143 -14.34 -1.03 0.66
CA PHE A 143 -15.55 -0.21 0.76
C PHE A 143 -16.47 -0.50 -0.42
N GLU A 144 -17.74 -0.68 -0.15
CA GLU A 144 -18.80 -0.56 -1.16
C GLU A 144 -19.47 0.80 -0.97
N ILE A 145 -19.49 1.60 -2.03
CA ILE A 145 -20.04 2.96 -2.01
C ILE A 145 -21.26 3.01 -2.91
N GLU A 146 -22.32 3.67 -2.46
CA GLU A 146 -23.45 3.95 -3.35
C GLU A 146 -22.96 4.80 -4.54
N PRO A 147 -23.34 4.45 -5.79
CA PRO A 147 -22.84 5.15 -6.98
C PRO A 147 -23.01 6.68 -6.93
N ALA A 148 -24.09 7.16 -6.34
CA ALA A 148 -24.35 8.61 -6.19
C ALA A 148 -23.33 9.31 -5.27
N ASN A 149 -22.68 8.57 -4.38
CA ASN A 149 -21.71 9.10 -3.41
C ASN A 149 -20.26 8.89 -3.84
N LEU A 150 -20.02 8.14 -4.92
CA LEU A 150 -18.69 7.67 -5.29
C LEU A 150 -17.69 8.81 -5.49
N ALA A 151 -18.03 9.82 -6.26
CA ALA A 151 -17.11 10.93 -6.52
C ALA A 151 -16.73 11.69 -5.24
N LYS A 152 -17.71 11.94 -4.37
CA LYS A 152 -17.47 12.60 -3.08
C LYS A 152 -16.59 11.74 -2.16
N PHE A 153 -16.87 10.45 -2.08
CA PHE A 153 -16.06 9.52 -1.28
C PHE A 153 -14.62 9.47 -1.80
N GLN A 154 -14.42 9.33 -3.11
CA GLN A 154 -13.09 9.30 -3.73
C GLN A 154 -12.31 10.58 -3.45
N GLN A 155 -12.95 11.74 -3.52
CA GLN A 155 -12.30 13.01 -3.19
C GLN A 155 -11.80 13.05 -1.73
N ILE A 156 -12.64 12.65 -0.78
CA ILE A 156 -12.32 12.71 0.66
C ILE A 156 -11.24 11.68 1.02
N ILE A 157 -11.37 10.42 0.56
CA ILE A 157 -10.41 9.38 0.88
C ILE A 157 -9.05 9.64 0.23
N SER A 158 -9.04 10.25 -0.97
CA SER A 158 -7.79 10.65 -1.63
C SER A 158 -7.05 11.74 -0.86
N ALA A 159 -7.78 12.77 -0.39
CA ALA A 159 -7.20 13.84 0.41
C ALA A 159 -6.59 13.29 1.70
N GLU A 160 -7.29 12.39 2.40
CA GLU A 160 -6.78 11.77 3.64
C GLU A 160 -5.58 10.86 3.37
N ALA A 161 -5.60 10.02 2.34
CA ALA A 161 -4.49 9.15 2.01
C ALA A 161 -3.20 9.93 1.71
N ILE A 162 -3.30 11.00 0.92
CA ILE A 162 -2.19 11.89 0.61
C ILE A 162 -1.69 12.61 1.86
N ARG A 163 -2.60 13.20 2.67
CA ARG A 163 -2.27 13.85 3.92
C ARG A 163 -1.53 12.89 4.87
N ALA A 164 -2.08 11.70 5.06
CA ALA A 164 -1.54 10.70 5.97
C ALA A 164 -0.07 10.39 5.66
N VAL A 165 0.27 10.13 4.40
CA VAL A 165 1.65 9.84 4.02
C VAL A 165 2.55 11.07 4.21
N ARG A 166 2.08 12.26 3.87
CA ARG A 166 2.91 13.49 3.88
C ARG A 166 3.13 14.06 5.28
N GLU A 167 2.12 13.96 6.16
CA GLU A 167 2.13 14.64 7.45
C GLU A 167 2.41 13.70 8.62
N ASP A 168 1.98 12.44 8.56
CA ASP A 168 2.17 11.46 9.63
C ASP A 168 3.48 10.69 9.47
N SER A 169 4.48 10.96 10.29
CA SER A 169 5.82 10.37 10.17
C SER A 169 5.83 8.84 10.17
N GLY A 170 4.88 8.20 10.83
CA GLY A 170 4.76 6.75 10.92
C GLY A 170 3.92 6.09 9.81
N VAL A 171 3.28 6.86 8.92
CA VAL A 171 2.59 6.32 7.73
C VAL A 171 3.59 6.22 6.60
N MET A 172 3.89 5.02 6.15
CA MET A 172 4.93 4.72 5.16
C MET A 172 4.37 4.66 3.74
N GLY A 173 3.10 4.29 3.58
CA GLY A 173 2.41 4.26 2.30
C GLY A 173 0.90 4.24 2.49
N ALA A 174 0.18 4.82 1.54
CA ALA A 174 -1.27 4.77 1.45
C ALA A 174 -1.70 4.61 -0.01
N PHE A 175 -2.45 3.55 -0.27
CA PHE A 175 -2.89 3.17 -1.60
C PHE A 175 -4.41 3.09 -1.60
N VAL A 176 -5.03 3.73 -2.60
CA VAL A 176 -6.47 3.69 -2.85
C VAL A 176 -6.67 3.23 -4.28
N THR A 177 -7.45 2.18 -4.45
CA THR A 177 -7.73 1.58 -5.76
C THR A 177 -9.22 1.29 -5.90
N ALA A 178 -9.73 1.27 -7.14
CA ALA A 178 -11.10 0.88 -7.45
C ALA A 178 -11.13 -0.32 -8.39
N GLU A 179 -12.03 -1.27 -8.17
CA GLU A 179 -12.18 -2.42 -9.05
C GLU A 179 -12.59 -1.98 -10.47
N GLN A 180 -11.92 -2.50 -11.50
CA GLN A 180 -12.28 -2.14 -12.89
C GLN A 180 -13.71 -2.58 -13.24
N PRO A 181 -14.16 -3.81 -12.91
CA PRO A 181 -15.52 -4.23 -13.23
C PRO A 181 -16.60 -3.60 -12.33
N ARG A 182 -16.21 -3.09 -11.16
CA ARG A 182 -17.13 -2.53 -10.16
C ARG A 182 -16.49 -1.29 -9.50
N PRO A 183 -16.48 -0.14 -10.14
CA PRO A 183 -15.71 1.04 -9.68
C PRO A 183 -16.21 1.63 -8.35
N ASN A 184 -17.37 1.24 -7.87
CA ASN A 184 -17.89 1.57 -6.54
C ASN A 184 -17.37 0.65 -5.42
N PHE A 185 -16.59 -0.38 -5.75
CA PHE A 185 -15.81 -1.16 -4.79
C PHE A 185 -14.38 -0.63 -4.75
N LEU A 186 -14.00 -0.02 -3.62
CA LEU A 186 -12.68 0.53 -3.42
C LEU A 186 -11.89 -0.34 -2.43
N HIS A 187 -10.61 -0.46 -2.68
CA HIS A 187 -9.68 -1.13 -1.76
C HIS A 187 -8.62 -0.14 -1.31
N THR A 188 -8.29 -0.17 -0.05
CA THR A 188 -7.19 0.61 0.53
C THR A 188 -6.14 -0.30 1.14
N MET A 189 -4.90 0.18 1.12
CA MET A 189 -3.81 -0.37 1.92
C MET A 189 -3.09 0.80 2.58
N ILE A 190 -2.93 0.74 3.90
CA ILE A 190 -2.11 1.70 4.64
C ILE A 190 -1.00 0.92 5.32
N ILE A 191 0.24 1.38 5.13
CA ILE A 191 1.43 0.76 5.69
C ILE A 191 1.97 1.68 6.79
N PHE A 192 2.18 1.13 7.98
CA PHE A 192 2.73 1.85 9.13
C PHE A 192 4.10 1.31 9.52
N SER A 193 4.96 2.19 10.00
CA SER A 193 6.29 1.81 10.50
C SER A 193 6.22 0.77 11.62
N ASP A 194 5.23 0.89 12.50
CA ASP A 194 5.00 0.00 13.65
C ASP A 194 3.58 0.17 14.23
N ASP A 195 3.26 -0.62 15.26
CA ASP A 195 1.96 -0.57 15.96
C ASP A 195 1.66 0.80 16.59
N LYS A 196 2.68 1.48 17.13
CA LYS A 196 2.49 2.81 17.77
C LYS A 196 2.09 3.85 16.73
N ALA A 197 2.69 3.79 15.55
CA ALA A 197 2.34 4.65 14.43
C ALA A 197 0.89 4.42 13.98
N ALA A 198 0.46 3.16 13.86
CA ALA A 198 -0.91 2.81 13.53
C ALA A 198 -1.90 3.34 14.59
N GLN A 199 -1.63 3.09 15.87
CA GLN A 199 -2.46 3.59 16.97
C GLN A 199 -2.55 5.12 16.98
N LYS A 200 -1.42 5.81 16.79
CA LYS A 200 -1.37 7.28 16.71
C LYS A 200 -2.24 7.80 15.56
N TYR A 201 -2.12 7.20 14.38
CA TYR A 201 -2.90 7.58 13.20
C TYR A 201 -4.41 7.42 13.47
N PHE A 202 -4.86 6.23 13.87
CA PHE A 202 -6.29 5.95 14.08
C PHE A 202 -6.90 6.73 15.27
N SER A 203 -6.11 7.13 16.24
CA SER A 203 -6.56 7.99 17.35
C SER A 203 -6.54 9.49 17.04
N SER A 204 -5.92 9.90 15.94
CA SER A 204 -5.72 11.30 15.57
C SER A 204 -7.05 12.02 15.27
N THR A 205 -7.06 13.32 15.50
CA THR A 205 -8.21 14.18 15.14
C THR A 205 -8.44 14.19 13.63
N ALA A 206 -7.38 14.16 12.82
CA ALA A 206 -7.47 14.12 11.37
C ALA A 206 -8.23 12.88 10.88
N TYR A 207 -7.82 11.69 11.35
CA TYR A 207 -8.50 10.44 10.99
C TYR A 207 -9.96 10.42 11.47
N LYS A 208 -10.23 10.86 12.70
CA LYS A 208 -11.61 10.95 13.22
C LYS A 208 -12.49 11.89 12.39
N ASN A 209 -11.95 13.02 11.94
CA ASN A 209 -12.65 13.94 11.06
C ASN A 209 -12.90 13.34 9.68
N PHE A 210 -11.90 12.64 9.12
CA PHE A 210 -12.07 11.86 7.90
C PHE A 210 -13.23 10.85 8.04
N ARG A 211 -13.22 10.03 9.10
CA ARG A 211 -14.28 9.03 9.33
C ARG A 211 -15.67 9.66 9.39
N LYS A 212 -15.85 10.78 10.11
CA LYS A 212 -17.14 11.51 10.19
C LYS A 212 -17.64 11.98 8.81
N GLN A 213 -16.71 12.33 7.89
CA GLN A 213 -17.10 12.79 6.56
C GLN A 213 -17.54 11.66 5.63
N VAL A 214 -17.01 10.45 5.82
CA VAL A 214 -17.26 9.33 4.90
C VAL A 214 -18.29 8.33 5.42
N GLU A 215 -18.55 8.28 6.71
CA GLU A 215 -19.42 7.27 7.34
C GLU A 215 -20.78 7.14 6.66
N SER A 216 -21.45 8.27 6.39
CA SER A 216 -22.76 8.27 5.72
C SER A 216 -22.71 7.97 4.20
N LEU A 217 -21.52 7.89 3.60
CA LEU A 217 -21.31 7.62 2.18
C LEU A 217 -21.06 6.12 1.92
N ILE A 218 -20.71 5.38 2.96
CA ILE A 218 -20.32 3.97 2.89
C ILE A 218 -21.59 3.11 2.99
N LYS A 219 -21.75 2.19 2.05
CA LYS A 219 -22.80 1.17 2.10
C LYS A 219 -22.36 -0.07 2.86
N ASP A 220 -21.13 -0.52 2.62
CA ASP A 220 -20.51 -1.65 3.31
C ASP A 220 -19.01 -1.42 3.47
N GLU A 221 -18.45 -1.87 4.58
CA GLU A 221 -17.02 -1.79 4.87
C GLU A 221 -16.52 -3.06 5.53
N LEU A 222 -15.44 -3.60 4.99
CA LEU A 222 -14.68 -4.67 5.61
C LEU A 222 -13.24 -4.18 5.82
N THR A 223 -12.83 -4.07 7.07
CA THR A 223 -11.45 -3.75 7.45
C THR A 223 -10.74 -4.99 7.97
N ILE A 224 -9.54 -5.26 7.48
CA ILE A 224 -8.73 -6.43 7.81
C ILE A 224 -7.32 -5.99 8.11
N ASP A 225 -6.80 -6.41 9.26
CA ASP A 225 -5.42 -6.20 9.63
C ASP A 225 -4.55 -7.32 9.06
N TYR A 226 -3.42 -6.95 8.48
CA TYR A 226 -2.45 -7.89 7.91
C TYR A 226 -1.08 -7.76 8.59
N GLN A 227 -0.29 -8.82 8.44
CA GLN A 227 1.14 -8.78 8.73
C GLN A 227 1.90 -8.71 7.40
N PRO A 228 2.86 -7.78 7.24
CA PRO A 228 3.69 -7.75 6.05
C PRO A 228 4.50 -9.02 5.93
N THR A 229 4.67 -9.48 4.70
CA THR A 229 5.64 -10.53 4.37
C THR A 229 6.99 -9.90 4.03
N ASN A 230 7.99 -10.72 3.72
CA ASN A 230 9.28 -10.25 3.19
C ASN A 230 9.22 -9.84 1.70
N ILE A 231 8.06 -9.91 1.06
CA ILE A 231 7.85 -9.44 -0.32
C ILE A 231 7.41 -7.98 -0.26
N GLN A 232 8.38 -7.09 -0.18
CA GLN A 232 8.18 -5.64 -0.22
C GLN A 232 9.22 -5.06 -1.17
N LEU A 233 8.86 -4.92 -2.45
CA LEU A 233 9.70 -4.37 -3.50
C LEU A 233 9.15 -3.01 -3.91
N SER A 234 9.78 -1.93 -3.47
CA SER A 234 9.36 -0.57 -3.79
C SER A 234 10.54 0.38 -4.00
N GLU A 235 11.74 -0.13 -4.20
CA GLU A 235 12.98 0.65 -4.25
C GLU A 235 13.16 1.48 -5.53
N LYS A 236 12.17 1.50 -6.42
CA LYS A 236 12.31 2.08 -7.77
C LYS A 236 11.71 3.47 -7.94
N PHE A 237 11.41 4.15 -6.83
CA PHE A 237 10.83 5.50 -6.86
C PHE A 237 11.64 6.50 -6.08
#